data_6dba485538ea2ef2b27a7c48d86c9da9
#
_entry.id   6dba485538ea2ef2b27a7c48d86c9da9
#
_cell.length_a   1.000
_cell.length_b   1.000
_cell.length_c   1.000
_cell.angle_alpha   90.00
_cell.angle_beta   90.00
_cell.angle_gamma   90.00
#
_symmetry.space_group_name_H-M   'P 1'
#
loop_
_entity.id
_entity.type
_entity.pdbx_description
1 polymer ?
#
loop_
_entity_poly.entity_id
_entity_poly.type
_entity_poly.pdbx_seq_one_letter_code
_entity_poly.pdbx_strand_id
1 'polypeptide(L)'
;MIEEFERHLRGTNLSENTVTSYLFAVQQFGERHDTVTKRNLKEHKAWLIEQYKPKTVNLRIRAINCYLESIGKDSWKLSSVKVQQKAFLENVISEADYIYFKKCLKRDGNMLWYFVIRFLAATGARVSELVQIKVEHIRLGHLDLYSKGGKLRRIYIPKSLKDEALVWLEEKQQDSGFIFLNRFGERITPRGIS
;
A
#
# COMPACT_ATOMS: atom_id res chain seq x y z
N MET A 1 21.06 -0.77 19.55
CA MET A 1 19.64 -0.32 19.73
C MET A 1 18.78 -0.67 18.52
N ILE A 2 19.00 -0.08 17.33
CA ILE A 2 18.17 -0.32 16.14
C ILE A 2 18.30 -1.75 15.62
N GLU A 3 19.50 -2.29 15.52
CA GLU A 3 19.75 -3.66 15.05
C GLU A 3 19.10 -4.74 15.93
N GLU A 4 19.10 -4.56 17.24
CA GLU A 4 18.42 -5.47 18.18
C GLU A 4 16.89 -5.40 18.01
N PHE A 5 16.37 -4.20 17.82
CA PHE A 5 14.95 -4.00 17.55
C PHE A 5 14.54 -4.57 16.18
N GLU A 6 15.37 -4.41 15.14
CA GLU A 6 15.13 -5.03 13.85
C GLU A 6 15.07 -6.57 13.96
N ARG A 7 16.02 -7.16 14.69
CA ARG A 7 16.04 -8.61 14.94
C ARG A 7 14.77 -9.06 15.69
N HIS A 8 14.34 -8.29 16.69
CA HIS A 8 13.07 -8.54 17.39
C HIS A 8 11.88 -8.48 16.45
N LEU A 9 11.77 -7.46 15.59
CA LEU A 9 10.68 -7.31 14.63
C LEU A 9 10.66 -8.45 13.59
N ARG A 10 11.83 -8.89 13.11
CA ARG A 10 11.93 -10.01 12.16
C ARG A 10 11.56 -11.35 12.78
N GLY A 11 11.70 -11.50 14.09
CA GLY A 11 11.19 -12.65 14.86
C GLY A 11 9.67 -12.65 15.04
N THR A 12 9.00 -11.51 14.79
CA THR A 12 7.55 -11.39 14.78
C THR A 12 7.02 -11.51 13.36
N ASN A 13 5.82 -12.06 13.18
CA ASN A 13 5.24 -12.29 11.84
C ASN A 13 4.69 -10.99 11.20
N LEU A 14 5.53 -9.93 11.16
CA LEU A 14 5.21 -8.63 10.58
C LEU A 14 5.59 -8.56 9.10
N SER A 15 4.86 -7.72 8.32
CA SER A 15 5.25 -7.46 6.93
C SER A 15 6.48 -6.55 6.87
N GLU A 16 7.32 -6.69 5.82
CA GLU A 16 8.48 -5.83 5.59
C GLU A 16 8.14 -4.33 5.65
N ASN A 17 7.00 -3.91 5.08
CA ASN A 17 6.55 -2.52 5.17
C ASN A 17 6.28 -2.08 6.62
N THR A 18 5.79 -2.99 7.47
CA THR A 18 5.58 -2.70 8.90
C THR A 18 6.91 -2.59 9.62
N VAL A 19 7.84 -3.52 9.35
CA VAL A 19 9.20 -3.51 9.90
C VAL A 19 9.88 -2.20 9.56
N THR A 20 9.95 -1.84 8.28
CA THR A 20 10.55 -0.59 7.81
C THR A 20 9.92 0.65 8.47
N SER A 21 8.58 0.68 8.57
CA SER A 21 7.88 1.80 9.21
C SER A 21 8.16 1.91 10.71
N TYR A 22 8.35 0.79 11.39
CA TYR A 22 8.64 0.76 12.82
C TYR A 22 10.08 1.16 13.08
N LEU A 23 11.03 0.65 12.31
CA LEU A 23 12.44 1.05 12.38
C LEU A 23 12.59 2.56 12.16
N PHE A 24 11.95 3.10 11.12
CA PHE A 24 11.97 4.54 10.86
C PHE A 24 11.43 5.35 12.06
N ALA A 25 10.36 4.89 12.72
CA ALA A 25 9.78 5.60 13.85
C ALA A 25 10.73 5.62 15.07
N VAL A 26 11.43 4.52 15.33
CA VAL A 26 12.39 4.43 16.44
C VAL A 26 13.66 5.20 16.12
N GLN A 27 14.14 5.16 14.87
CA GLN A 27 15.25 5.99 14.42
C GLN A 27 14.94 7.47 14.59
N GLN A 28 13.76 7.94 14.18
CA GLN A 28 13.31 9.32 14.34
C GLN A 28 13.26 9.75 15.82
N PHE A 29 12.92 8.84 16.73
CA PHE A 29 13.01 9.08 18.16
C PHE A 29 14.48 9.24 18.60
N GLY A 30 15.38 8.34 18.17
CA GLY A 30 16.81 8.36 18.49
C GLY A 30 17.55 9.59 17.97
N GLU A 31 17.17 10.13 16.81
CA GLU A 31 17.73 11.35 16.24
C GLU A 31 17.41 12.60 17.08
N ARG A 32 16.37 12.55 17.92
CA ARG A 32 15.94 13.66 18.77
C ARG A 32 16.30 13.51 20.24
N HIS A 33 16.51 12.29 20.69
CA HIS A 33 16.70 11.95 22.10
C HIS A 33 17.74 10.84 22.25
N ASP A 34 18.84 11.15 22.89
CA ASP A 34 19.94 10.20 23.13
C ASP A 34 19.55 9.04 24.06
N THR A 35 18.54 9.25 24.92
CA THR A 35 18.12 8.27 25.93
C THR A 35 16.61 8.07 25.98
N VAL A 36 16.19 6.84 26.31
CA VAL A 36 14.79 6.50 26.49
C VAL A 36 14.38 6.78 27.93
N THR A 37 13.68 7.89 28.16
CA THR A 37 13.10 8.28 29.43
C THR A 37 11.60 8.58 29.27
N LYS A 38 10.83 8.50 30.36
CA LYS A 38 9.40 8.88 30.32
C LYS A 38 9.19 10.33 29.87
N ARG A 39 10.12 11.22 30.20
CA ARG A 39 10.10 12.62 29.79
C ARG A 39 10.27 12.72 28.27
N ASN A 40 11.35 12.14 27.73
CA ASN A 40 11.66 12.18 26.29
C ASN A 40 10.53 11.55 25.44
N LEU A 41 9.91 10.48 25.93
CA LEU A 41 8.77 9.88 25.25
C LEU A 41 7.55 10.80 25.19
N LYS A 42 7.25 11.55 26.27
CA LYS A 42 6.16 12.52 26.27
C LYS A 42 6.45 13.72 25.37
N GLU A 43 7.67 14.23 25.40
CA GLU A 43 8.14 15.33 24.53
C GLU A 43 8.08 14.92 23.05
N HIS A 44 8.56 13.72 22.74
CA HIS A 44 8.47 13.18 21.38
C HIS A 44 7.02 13.02 20.90
N LYS A 45 6.13 12.52 21.77
CA LYS A 45 4.70 12.43 21.43
C LYS A 45 4.08 13.79 21.17
N ALA A 46 4.40 14.82 21.97
CA ALA A 46 3.91 16.16 21.77
C ALA A 46 4.38 16.70 20.40
N TRP A 47 5.66 16.55 20.10
CA TRP A 47 6.21 16.91 18.80
C TRP A 47 5.56 16.16 17.63
N LEU A 48 5.30 14.86 17.76
CA LEU A 48 4.59 14.09 16.71
C LEU A 48 3.19 14.66 16.44
N ILE A 49 2.48 15.10 17.48
CA ILE A 49 1.13 15.68 17.36
C ILE A 49 1.18 17.02 16.59
N GLU A 50 2.21 17.81 16.77
CA GLU A 50 2.41 19.08 16.05
C GLU A 50 2.78 18.85 14.57
N GLN A 51 3.57 17.82 14.28
CA GLN A 51 4.14 17.63 12.94
C GLN A 51 3.27 16.75 12.02
N TYR A 52 2.43 15.86 12.55
CA TYR A 52 1.79 14.81 11.77
C TYR A 52 0.29 14.69 12.00
N LYS A 53 -0.40 14.17 11.00
CA LYS A 53 -1.82 13.80 11.12
C LYS A 53 -2.00 12.68 12.15
N PRO A 54 -3.13 12.63 12.88
CA PRO A 54 -3.38 11.66 13.97
C PRO A 54 -3.13 10.19 13.61
N LYS A 55 -3.43 9.77 12.38
CA LYS A 55 -3.14 8.40 11.91
C LYS A 55 -1.64 8.09 11.90
N THR A 56 -0.82 9.05 11.44
CA THR A 56 0.64 8.92 11.41
C THR A 56 1.20 8.93 12.84
N VAL A 57 0.72 9.82 13.71
CA VAL A 57 1.08 9.85 15.14
C VAL A 57 0.85 8.48 15.77
N ASN A 58 -0.33 7.89 15.57
CA ASN A 58 -0.66 6.59 16.13
C ASN A 58 0.20 5.45 15.57
N LEU A 59 0.60 5.52 14.30
CA LEU A 59 1.55 4.57 13.72
C LEU A 59 2.92 4.66 14.43
N ARG A 60 3.43 5.89 14.63
CA ARG A 60 4.70 6.13 15.32
C ARG A 60 4.64 5.67 16.78
N ILE A 61 3.55 5.99 17.49
CA ILE A 61 3.32 5.54 18.88
C ILE A 61 3.33 4.01 18.97
N ARG A 62 2.67 3.30 18.04
CA ARG A 62 2.69 1.83 18.03
C ARG A 62 4.10 1.27 17.86
N ALA A 63 4.89 1.85 16.96
CA ALA A 63 6.27 1.44 16.74
C ALA A 63 7.12 1.66 18.00
N ILE A 64 7.00 2.83 18.65
CA ILE A 64 7.70 3.15 19.90
C ILE A 64 7.26 2.20 21.01
N ASN A 65 5.97 1.90 21.14
CA ASN A 65 5.46 0.97 22.13
C ASN A 65 6.00 -0.46 21.90
N CYS A 66 6.08 -0.91 20.65
CA CYS A 66 6.72 -2.19 20.31
C CYS A 66 8.20 -2.20 20.69
N TYR A 67 8.90 -1.11 20.46
CA TYR A 67 10.29 -0.94 20.89
C TYR A 67 10.41 -0.97 22.43
N LEU A 68 9.53 -0.30 23.16
CA LEU A 68 9.51 -0.33 24.62
C LEU A 68 9.28 -1.73 25.17
N GLU A 69 8.42 -2.54 24.53
CA GLU A 69 8.25 -3.96 24.84
C GLU A 69 9.56 -4.73 24.68
N SER A 70 10.24 -4.55 23.53
CA SER A 70 11.49 -5.27 23.24
C SER A 70 12.62 -4.99 24.21
N ILE A 71 12.57 -3.85 24.93
CA ILE A 71 13.58 -3.48 25.96
C ILE A 71 13.04 -3.59 27.40
N GLY A 72 11.89 -4.28 27.61
CA GLY A 72 11.31 -4.52 28.94
C GLY A 72 10.73 -3.29 29.65
N LYS A 73 10.33 -2.25 28.89
CA LYS A 73 9.77 -1.00 29.44
C LYS A 73 8.26 -0.84 29.15
N ASP A 74 7.49 -1.91 29.23
CA ASP A 74 6.04 -1.93 28.95
C ASP A 74 5.23 -0.89 29.71
N SER A 75 5.61 -0.62 30.95
CA SER A 75 4.95 0.39 31.80
C SER A 75 5.12 1.84 31.30
N TRP A 76 5.94 2.06 30.26
CA TRP A 76 6.20 3.38 29.69
C TRP A 76 5.45 3.62 28.38
N LYS A 77 4.63 2.68 27.96
CA LYS A 77 3.84 2.78 26.72
C LYS A 77 3.03 4.07 26.64
N LEU A 78 3.03 4.64 25.45
CA LEU A 78 2.29 5.85 25.14
C LEU A 78 0.87 5.53 24.70
N SER A 79 -0.10 6.30 25.16
CA SER A 79 -1.49 6.22 24.69
C SER A 79 -1.63 6.83 23.28
N SER A 80 -2.49 6.23 22.46
CA SER A 80 -2.87 6.76 21.16
C SER A 80 -3.62 8.10 21.27
N VAL A 81 -3.56 8.90 20.20
CA VAL A 81 -4.39 10.10 20.05
C VAL A 81 -5.73 9.76 19.40
N LYS A 82 -6.78 10.51 19.74
CA LYS A 82 -8.10 10.34 19.12
C LYS A 82 -8.03 10.68 17.64
N VAL A 83 -8.62 9.82 16.79
CA VAL A 83 -8.77 10.05 15.35
C VAL A 83 -10.22 10.30 15.07
N GLN A 84 -10.57 11.50 14.62
CA GLN A 84 -11.90 11.74 14.06
C GLN A 84 -12.05 10.97 12.74
N GLN A 85 -13.04 10.10 12.68
CA GLN A 85 -13.43 9.44 11.45
C GLN A 85 -14.36 10.39 10.68
N LYS A 86 -13.98 10.73 9.44
CA LYS A 86 -14.90 11.43 8.54
C LYS A 86 -16.01 10.45 8.14
N ALA A 87 -17.24 10.87 8.30
CA ALA A 87 -18.42 10.07 7.95
C ALA A 87 -18.65 9.95 6.44
N PHE A 88 -17.89 10.69 5.64
CA PHE A 88 -18.01 10.72 4.18
C PHE A 88 -16.65 10.65 3.50
N LEU A 89 -16.64 10.09 2.31
CA LEU A 89 -15.44 10.02 1.45
C LEU A 89 -15.34 11.34 0.68
N GLU A 90 -14.23 12.05 0.83
CA GLU A 90 -13.86 13.18 -0.02
C GLU A 90 -13.07 12.66 -1.24
N ASN A 91 -13.16 13.39 -2.34
CA ASN A 91 -12.42 13.10 -3.59
C ASN A 91 -12.75 11.73 -4.22
N VAL A 92 -14.01 11.33 -4.18
CA VAL A 92 -14.48 10.18 -4.95
C VAL A 92 -14.74 10.63 -6.38
N ILE A 93 -14.09 9.97 -7.34
CA ILE A 93 -14.34 10.23 -8.77
C ILE A 93 -15.80 9.88 -9.10
N SER A 94 -16.51 10.78 -9.79
CA SER A 94 -17.85 10.51 -10.28
C SER A 94 -17.84 9.51 -11.44
N GLU A 95 -18.98 8.86 -11.69
CA GLU A 95 -19.14 8.00 -12.87
C GLU A 95 -18.91 8.76 -14.18
N ALA A 96 -19.40 9.99 -14.26
CA ALA A 96 -19.22 10.86 -15.42
C ALA A 96 -17.74 11.17 -15.67
N ASP A 97 -16.98 11.52 -14.63
CA ASP A 97 -15.54 11.77 -14.71
C ASP A 97 -14.78 10.52 -15.14
N TYR A 98 -15.12 9.36 -14.57
CA TYR A 98 -14.52 8.07 -14.96
C TYR A 98 -14.76 7.77 -16.45
N ILE A 99 -16.00 7.94 -16.93
CA ILE A 99 -16.35 7.71 -18.34
C ILE A 99 -15.60 8.68 -19.25
N TYR A 100 -15.55 9.96 -18.88
CA TYR A 100 -14.84 10.99 -19.62
C TYR A 100 -13.34 10.69 -19.70
N PHE A 101 -12.72 10.44 -18.56
CA PHE A 101 -11.28 10.14 -18.48
C PHE A 101 -10.89 8.90 -19.30
N LYS A 102 -11.69 7.83 -19.21
CA LYS A 102 -11.53 6.62 -20.02
C LYS A 102 -11.60 6.91 -21.53
N LYS A 103 -12.56 7.75 -21.99
CA LYS A 103 -12.65 8.15 -23.39
C LYS A 103 -11.43 8.94 -23.85
N CYS A 104 -10.94 9.87 -23.03
CA CYS A 104 -9.74 10.63 -23.34
C CYS A 104 -8.51 9.71 -23.53
N LEU A 105 -8.27 8.80 -22.60
CA LEU A 105 -7.13 7.87 -22.67
C LEU A 105 -7.18 6.99 -23.94
N LYS A 106 -8.38 6.53 -24.30
CA LYS A 106 -8.56 5.72 -25.52
C LYS A 106 -8.33 6.54 -26.79
N ARG A 107 -8.87 7.77 -26.86
CA ARG A 107 -8.68 8.71 -27.99
C ARG A 107 -7.19 9.05 -28.17
N ASP A 108 -6.49 9.27 -27.08
CA ASP A 108 -5.07 9.67 -27.08
C ASP A 108 -4.12 8.48 -27.26
N GLY A 109 -4.65 7.28 -27.51
CA GLY A 109 -3.88 6.05 -27.70
C GLY A 109 -3.16 5.54 -26.46
N ASN A 110 -3.47 6.09 -25.27
CA ASN A 110 -2.80 5.72 -24.03
C ASN A 110 -3.44 4.47 -23.41
N MET A 111 -3.30 3.34 -24.12
CA MET A 111 -3.96 2.09 -23.79
C MET A 111 -3.47 1.48 -22.48
N LEU A 112 -2.21 1.70 -22.06
CA LEU A 112 -1.70 1.24 -20.80
C LEU A 112 -2.54 1.82 -19.62
N TRP A 113 -2.65 3.14 -19.57
CA TRP A 113 -3.42 3.83 -18.52
C TRP A 113 -4.92 3.60 -18.65
N TYR A 114 -5.43 3.45 -19.87
CA TYR A 114 -6.81 3.03 -20.11
C TYR A 114 -7.11 1.70 -19.40
N PHE A 115 -6.27 0.69 -19.57
CA PHE A 115 -6.47 -0.61 -18.91
C PHE A 115 -6.19 -0.54 -17.41
N VAL A 116 -5.23 0.27 -16.94
CA VAL A 116 -5.01 0.49 -15.50
C VAL A 116 -6.30 0.95 -14.82
N ILE A 117 -6.94 2.02 -15.33
CA ILE A 117 -8.19 2.52 -14.71
C ILE A 117 -9.37 1.57 -14.90
N ARG A 118 -9.44 0.89 -16.04
CA ARG A 118 -10.48 -0.12 -16.33
C ARG A 118 -10.41 -1.29 -15.36
N PHE A 119 -9.23 -1.84 -15.13
CA PHE A 119 -9.05 -2.95 -14.18
C PHE A 119 -9.32 -2.51 -12.75
N LEU A 120 -8.83 -1.36 -12.32
CA LEU A 120 -9.10 -0.83 -10.98
C LEU A 120 -10.61 -0.66 -10.73
N ALA A 121 -11.32 -0.03 -11.67
CA ALA A 121 -12.75 0.24 -11.54
C ALA A 121 -13.59 -1.04 -11.60
N ALA A 122 -13.27 -1.97 -12.51
CA ALA A 122 -14.09 -3.15 -12.75
C ALA A 122 -13.84 -4.29 -11.73
N THR A 123 -12.65 -4.35 -11.11
CA THR A 123 -12.26 -5.45 -10.23
C THR A 123 -12.18 -5.07 -8.76
N GLY A 124 -12.08 -3.79 -8.44
CA GLY A 124 -11.80 -3.31 -7.08
C GLY A 124 -10.42 -3.78 -6.55
N ALA A 125 -9.50 -4.14 -7.44
CA ALA A 125 -8.14 -4.53 -7.07
C ALA A 125 -7.38 -3.35 -6.43
N ARG A 126 -6.56 -3.65 -5.42
CA ARG A 126 -5.58 -2.66 -4.95
C ARG A 126 -4.48 -2.47 -5.99
N VAL A 127 -3.84 -1.30 -6.01
CA VAL A 127 -2.73 -1.03 -6.95
C VAL A 127 -1.65 -2.11 -6.86
N SER A 128 -1.29 -2.56 -5.64
CA SER A 128 -0.32 -3.64 -5.43
C SER A 128 -0.78 -5.02 -5.94
N GLU A 129 -2.09 -5.23 -6.07
CA GLU A 129 -2.70 -6.44 -6.63
C GLU A 129 -2.79 -6.33 -8.16
N LEU A 130 -3.16 -5.15 -8.66
CA LEU A 130 -3.25 -4.85 -10.09
C LEU A 130 -1.96 -5.16 -10.83
N VAL A 131 -0.82 -4.69 -10.31
CA VAL A 131 0.50 -4.88 -10.95
C VAL A 131 0.94 -6.35 -11.01
N GLN A 132 0.24 -7.25 -10.32
CA GLN A 132 0.51 -8.69 -10.35
C GLN A 132 -0.31 -9.43 -11.42
N ILE A 133 -1.22 -8.75 -12.12
CA ILE A 133 -2.03 -9.37 -13.17
C ILE A 133 -1.13 -9.76 -14.34
N LYS A 134 -1.28 -11.01 -14.76
CA LYS A 134 -0.60 -11.61 -15.91
C LYS A 134 -1.59 -11.97 -17.01
N VAL A 135 -1.09 -12.21 -18.21
CA VAL A 135 -1.89 -12.68 -19.36
C VAL A 135 -2.66 -13.96 -19.00
N GLU A 136 -2.03 -14.87 -18.26
CA GLU A 136 -2.62 -16.12 -17.82
C GLU A 136 -3.86 -15.87 -16.93
N HIS A 137 -3.81 -14.87 -16.05
CA HIS A 137 -4.95 -14.49 -15.20
C HIS A 137 -6.10 -13.89 -16.01
N ILE A 138 -5.80 -13.16 -17.09
CA ILE A 138 -6.83 -12.65 -18.02
C ILE A 138 -7.55 -13.84 -18.68
N ARG A 139 -6.79 -14.82 -19.21
CA ARG A 139 -7.35 -16.03 -19.83
C ARG A 139 -8.21 -16.82 -18.88
N LEU A 140 -7.78 -16.99 -17.62
CA LEU A 140 -8.55 -17.66 -16.57
C LEU A 140 -9.78 -16.85 -16.12
N GLY A 141 -9.75 -15.53 -16.23
CA GLY A 141 -10.82 -14.64 -15.75
C GLY A 141 -10.74 -14.32 -14.25
N HIS A 142 -9.67 -14.68 -13.58
CA HIS A 142 -9.43 -14.34 -12.17
C HIS A 142 -7.94 -14.39 -11.79
N LEU A 143 -7.63 -13.78 -10.68
CA LEU A 143 -6.33 -13.79 -10.01
C LEU A 143 -6.53 -14.20 -8.56
N ASP A 144 -5.82 -15.22 -8.10
CA ASP A 144 -5.78 -15.65 -6.70
C ASP A 144 -4.54 -15.07 -6.00
N LEU A 145 -4.77 -14.39 -4.89
CA LEU A 145 -3.73 -13.74 -4.10
C LEU A 145 -3.78 -14.21 -2.65
N TYR A 146 -2.62 -14.55 -2.11
CA TYR A 146 -2.48 -14.80 -0.67
C TYR A 146 -2.27 -13.47 0.05
N SER A 147 -3.19 -13.16 0.97
CA SER A 147 -3.09 -12.00 1.86
C SER A 147 -2.47 -12.40 3.21
N LYS A 148 -2.13 -11.37 4.03
CA LYS A 148 -1.63 -11.58 5.40
C LYS A 148 -2.49 -12.59 6.16
N GLY A 149 -1.85 -13.58 6.80
CA GLY A 149 -2.53 -14.62 7.57
C GLY A 149 -3.05 -15.80 6.73
N GLY A 150 -2.51 -16.01 5.51
CA GLY A 150 -2.87 -17.17 4.68
C GLY A 150 -4.25 -17.10 4.04
N LYS A 151 -4.94 -15.95 4.13
CA LYS A 151 -6.27 -15.79 3.51
C LYS A 151 -6.14 -15.64 2.01
N LEU A 152 -6.79 -16.54 1.27
CA LEU A 152 -6.92 -16.45 -0.18
C LEU A 152 -7.93 -15.35 -0.54
N ARG A 153 -7.53 -14.44 -1.42
CA ARG A 153 -8.43 -13.46 -2.04
C ARG A 153 -8.46 -13.68 -3.53
N ARG A 154 -9.64 -13.96 -4.07
CA ARG A 154 -9.86 -14.05 -5.52
C ARG A 154 -10.37 -12.72 -6.05
N ILE A 155 -9.73 -12.24 -7.11
CA ILE A 155 -10.13 -11.07 -7.88
C ILE A 155 -10.67 -11.55 -9.22
N TYR A 156 -11.96 -11.33 -9.46
CA TYR A 156 -12.62 -11.72 -10.72
C TYR A 156 -12.43 -10.62 -11.76
N ILE A 157 -12.19 -11.05 -13.01
CA ILE A 157 -12.08 -10.18 -14.17
C ILE A 157 -13.38 -10.33 -14.97
N PRO A 158 -14.24 -9.28 -15.05
CA PRO A 158 -15.48 -9.37 -15.81
C PRO A 158 -15.25 -9.70 -17.28
N LYS A 159 -16.16 -10.47 -17.88
CA LYS A 159 -16.02 -10.96 -19.26
C LYS A 159 -15.74 -9.85 -20.26
N SER A 160 -16.48 -8.73 -20.19
CA SER A 160 -16.28 -7.60 -21.10
C SER A 160 -14.88 -6.98 -21.00
N LEU A 161 -14.31 -6.91 -19.80
CA LEU A 161 -12.94 -6.43 -19.60
C LEU A 161 -11.91 -7.47 -20.08
N LYS A 162 -12.15 -8.75 -19.83
CA LYS A 162 -11.32 -9.86 -20.31
C LYS A 162 -11.21 -9.83 -21.84
N ASP A 163 -12.34 -9.79 -22.54
CA ASP A 163 -12.39 -9.82 -24.00
C ASP A 163 -11.66 -8.60 -24.59
N GLU A 164 -11.90 -7.39 -24.05
CA GLU A 164 -11.22 -6.17 -24.47
C GLU A 164 -9.70 -6.21 -24.21
N ALA A 165 -9.29 -6.76 -23.07
CA ALA A 165 -7.88 -6.87 -22.72
C ALA A 165 -7.13 -7.89 -23.57
N LEU A 166 -7.78 -9.00 -23.98
CA LEU A 166 -7.17 -9.99 -24.86
C LEU A 166 -6.85 -9.40 -26.24
N VAL A 167 -7.77 -8.62 -26.83
CA VAL A 167 -7.53 -7.90 -28.09
C VAL A 167 -6.32 -6.96 -27.95
N TRP A 168 -6.25 -6.16 -26.89
CA TRP A 168 -5.11 -5.28 -26.65
C TRP A 168 -3.78 -6.02 -26.50
N LEU A 169 -3.79 -7.20 -25.85
CA LEU A 169 -2.59 -8.02 -25.69
C LEU A 169 -2.15 -8.66 -27.02
N GLU A 170 -3.09 -9.07 -27.87
CA GLU A 170 -2.81 -9.56 -29.22
C GLU A 170 -2.16 -8.47 -30.10
N GLU A 171 -2.70 -7.24 -30.08
CA GLU A 171 -2.12 -6.09 -30.78
C GLU A 171 -0.67 -5.80 -30.33
N LYS A 172 -0.35 -6.07 -29.07
CA LYS A 172 1.00 -5.94 -28.50
C LYS A 172 1.89 -7.15 -28.72
N GLN A 173 1.37 -8.23 -29.29
CA GLN A 173 2.05 -9.53 -29.41
C GLN A 173 2.54 -10.06 -28.04
N GLN A 174 1.75 -9.85 -26.99
CA GLN A 174 2.09 -10.21 -25.62
C GLN A 174 1.30 -11.44 -25.18
N ASP A 175 1.92 -12.63 -25.21
CA ASP A 175 1.28 -13.91 -24.95
C ASP A 175 1.39 -14.41 -23.50
N SER A 176 2.30 -13.84 -22.71
CA SER A 176 2.56 -14.28 -21.34
C SER A 176 3.11 -13.16 -20.45
N GLY A 177 3.18 -13.41 -19.13
CA GLY A 177 3.78 -12.50 -18.17
C GLY A 177 2.91 -11.34 -17.75
N PHE A 178 3.50 -10.35 -17.06
CA PHE A 178 2.77 -9.20 -16.52
C PHE A 178 2.21 -8.29 -17.60
N ILE A 179 0.93 -7.88 -17.46
CA ILE A 179 0.26 -7.06 -18.50
C ILE A 179 0.59 -5.56 -18.38
N PHE A 180 0.95 -5.09 -17.18
CA PHE A 180 1.31 -3.69 -16.95
C PHE A 180 2.82 -3.55 -16.88
N LEU A 181 3.41 -3.14 -18.00
CA LEU A 181 4.85 -2.96 -18.16
C LEU A 181 5.20 -1.47 -18.28
N ASN A 182 6.36 -1.11 -17.75
CA ASN A 182 6.93 0.22 -17.94
C ASN A 182 7.57 0.34 -19.34
N ARG A 183 8.13 1.51 -19.68
CA ARG A 183 8.80 1.76 -20.98
C ARG A 183 10.03 0.88 -21.24
N PHE A 184 10.54 0.20 -20.21
CA PHE A 184 11.68 -0.70 -20.31
C PHE A 184 11.28 -2.17 -20.44
N GLY A 185 9.98 -2.48 -20.52
CA GLY A 185 9.46 -3.84 -20.55
C GLY A 185 9.41 -4.55 -19.21
N GLU A 186 9.67 -3.86 -18.11
CA GLU A 186 9.61 -4.41 -16.77
C GLU A 186 8.22 -4.17 -16.13
N ARG A 187 7.86 -5.01 -15.15
CA ARG A 187 6.61 -4.83 -14.40
C ARG A 187 6.56 -3.45 -13.76
N ILE A 188 5.48 -2.71 -14.00
CA ILE A 188 5.25 -1.42 -13.35
C ILE A 188 5.13 -1.60 -11.83
N THR A 189 5.70 -0.68 -11.07
CA THR A 189 5.61 -0.72 -9.61
C THR A 189 4.33 -0.03 -9.12
N PRO A 190 3.83 -0.35 -7.91
CA PRO A 190 2.70 0.38 -7.32
C PRO A 190 2.93 1.90 -7.27
N ARG A 191 4.16 2.36 -7.05
CA ARG A 191 4.53 3.79 -7.09
C ARG A 191 4.44 4.41 -8.47
N GLY A 192 4.64 3.62 -9.52
CA GLY A 192 4.52 4.09 -10.91
C GLY A 192 3.07 4.29 -11.35
N ILE A 193 2.10 3.80 -10.56
CA ILE A 193 0.66 3.98 -10.82
C ILE A 193 0.04 5.04 -9.87
N SER A 194 0.65 5.30 -8.72
CA SER A 194 0.12 6.19 -7.67
C SER A 194 0.43 7.65 -7.92
#